data_62725b98ceead411da504237cb1fe3f6
#
_entry.id   62725b98ceead411da504237cb1fe3f6
#
_cell.length_a   1.000
_cell.length_b   1.000
_cell.length_c   1.000
_cell.angle_alpha   90.00
_cell.angle_beta   90.00
_cell.angle_gamma   90.00
#
_symmetry.space_group_name_H-M   'P 1'
#
loop_
_entity.id
_entity.type
_entity.pdbx_description
1 polymer ?
#
loop_
_entity_poly.entity_id
_entity_poly.type
_entity_poly.pdbx_seq_one_letter_code
_entity_poly.pdbx_strand_id
1 'polypeptide(L)'
;MECKKFTFKEKLSETRFLDDLDFNEEFKIYVDCPTSGGKSYYILNYLKEREIKAVFVVDTINLAKQLSAQYQIPYYTADHREDFNSSLIITIQHHIPKFESRETVIIDEAHTLVTQIGWKGSTIEEVMTSLEFYKRIIFLSGTPVTSDDNVFKGMQVLKARKEIPDKRELGFVPYKDLAGG
;
A
#
# COMPACT_ATOMS: atom_id res chain seq x y z
N MET A 1 -1.40 20.33 -3.40
CA MET A 1 -1.31 18.85 -3.47
C MET A 1 -2.39 18.35 -4.42
N GLU A 2 -1.98 17.76 -5.51
CA GLU A 2 -2.92 17.23 -6.49
C GLU A 2 -3.50 15.91 -5.98
N CYS A 3 -4.83 15.82 -5.92
CA CYS A 3 -5.53 14.63 -5.45
C CYS A 3 -6.35 14.05 -6.60
N LYS A 4 -5.99 12.85 -7.04
CA LYS A 4 -6.77 12.09 -8.02
C LYS A 4 -7.74 11.17 -7.31
N LYS A 5 -8.97 11.09 -7.82
CA LYS A 5 -10.03 10.24 -7.28
C LYS A 5 -10.37 9.14 -8.28
N PHE A 6 -10.46 7.92 -7.77
CA PHE A 6 -10.87 6.75 -8.55
C PHE A 6 -12.03 6.06 -7.84
N THR A 7 -12.94 5.50 -8.59
CA THR A 7 -14.03 4.69 -8.05
C THR A 7 -13.95 3.26 -8.61
N PHE A 8 -14.39 2.30 -7.82
CA PHE A 8 -14.46 0.90 -8.23
C PHE A 8 -15.72 0.24 -7.62
N LYS A 9 -16.23 -0.79 -8.27
CA LYS A 9 -17.43 -1.50 -7.79
C LYS A 9 -17.10 -2.59 -6.79
N GLU A 10 -16.13 -3.45 -7.10
CA GLU A 10 -15.76 -4.59 -6.27
C GLU A 10 -14.29 -4.63 -5.90
N LYS A 11 -13.39 -4.36 -6.84
CA LYS A 11 -11.95 -4.55 -6.67
C LYS A 11 -11.15 -3.32 -7.08
N LEU A 12 -10.13 -3.02 -6.30
CA LEU A 12 -9.21 -1.90 -6.59
C LEU A 12 -8.55 -2.01 -7.98
N SER A 13 -8.37 -3.23 -8.50
CA SER A 13 -7.82 -3.46 -9.83
C SER A 13 -8.62 -2.78 -10.95
N GLU A 14 -9.90 -2.52 -10.74
CA GLU A 14 -10.77 -1.83 -11.70
C GLU A 14 -10.32 -0.39 -11.95
N THR A 15 -9.65 0.24 -11.01
CA THR A 15 -9.14 1.61 -11.14
C THR A 15 -7.97 1.71 -12.10
N ARG A 16 -7.20 0.65 -12.25
CA ARG A 16 -6.01 0.53 -13.08
C ARG A 16 -4.98 1.63 -12.84
N PHE A 17 -4.90 2.15 -11.61
CA PHE A 17 -4.03 3.30 -11.31
C PHE A 17 -2.54 2.98 -11.51
N LEU A 18 -2.13 1.73 -11.37
CA LEU A 18 -0.74 1.34 -11.61
C LEU A 18 -0.34 1.49 -13.08
N ASP A 19 -1.30 1.39 -14.00
CA ASP A 19 -1.02 1.59 -15.44
C ASP A 19 -0.64 3.04 -15.76
N ASP A 20 -1.05 4.00 -14.92
CA ASP A 20 -0.73 5.42 -15.08
C ASP A 20 0.65 5.78 -14.50
N LEU A 21 1.33 4.86 -13.83
CA LEU A 21 2.64 5.08 -13.24
C LEU A 21 3.74 4.61 -14.18
N ASP A 22 4.74 5.45 -14.39
CA ASP A 22 5.93 5.08 -15.14
C ASP A 22 7.03 4.59 -14.19
N PHE A 23 7.27 3.29 -14.17
CA PHE A 23 8.29 2.67 -13.32
C PHE A 23 9.73 2.93 -13.80
N ASN A 24 9.94 3.70 -14.85
CA ASN A 24 11.24 4.21 -15.27
C ASN A 24 11.53 5.61 -14.68
N GLU A 25 10.51 6.27 -14.16
CA GLU A 25 10.60 7.60 -13.56
C GLU A 25 10.53 7.53 -12.03
N GLU A 26 10.94 8.60 -11.37
CA GLU A 26 10.79 8.72 -9.93
C GLU A 26 9.38 9.18 -9.58
N PHE A 27 8.79 8.55 -8.57
CA PHE A 27 7.51 9.00 -8.02
C PHE A 27 7.34 8.64 -6.55
N LYS A 28 6.53 9.44 -5.87
CA LYS A 28 6.12 9.19 -4.48
C LYS A 28 4.63 9.45 -4.40
N ILE A 29 3.85 8.40 -4.16
CA ILE A 29 2.39 8.47 -4.10
C ILE A 29 1.86 7.86 -2.81
N TYR A 30 0.75 8.41 -2.35
CA TYR A 30 -0.02 7.90 -1.24
C TYR A 30 -1.39 7.44 -1.77
N VAL A 31 -1.69 6.17 -1.61
CA VAL A 31 -2.96 5.59 -2.05
C VAL A 31 -3.87 5.38 -0.84
N ASP A 32 -4.89 6.20 -0.75
CA ASP A 32 -5.95 6.08 0.24
C ASP A 32 -7.04 5.17 -0.32
N CYS A 33 -7.04 3.92 0.13
CA CYS A 33 -7.99 2.91 -0.33
C CYS A 33 -8.49 2.07 0.85
N PRO A 34 -9.75 1.58 0.79
CA PRO A 34 -10.30 0.77 1.86
C PRO A 34 -9.57 -0.57 2.00
N THR A 35 -9.51 -1.09 3.23
CA THR A 35 -8.82 -2.34 3.57
C THR A 35 -9.38 -3.56 2.84
N SER A 36 -10.64 -3.53 2.46
CA SER A 36 -11.34 -4.62 1.77
C SER A 36 -11.28 -4.55 0.24
N GLY A 37 -10.44 -3.66 -0.32
CA GLY A 37 -10.43 -3.38 -1.76
C GLY A 37 -9.61 -4.34 -2.63
N GLY A 38 -9.00 -5.39 -2.06
CA GLY A 38 -8.14 -6.30 -2.82
C GLY A 38 -6.81 -5.67 -3.25
N LYS A 39 -6.28 -4.74 -2.46
CA LYS A 39 -5.06 -3.98 -2.78
C LYS A 39 -3.83 -4.86 -2.94
N SER A 40 -3.60 -5.82 -2.03
CA SER A 40 -2.46 -6.74 -2.12
C SER A 40 -2.53 -7.60 -3.37
N TYR A 41 -3.70 -8.14 -3.68
CA TYR A 41 -3.93 -8.92 -4.88
C TYR A 41 -3.57 -8.14 -6.14
N TYR A 42 -4.09 -6.95 -6.28
CA TYR A 42 -3.85 -6.11 -7.44
C TYR A 42 -2.36 -5.77 -7.59
N ILE A 43 -1.75 -5.27 -6.54
CA ILE A 43 -0.38 -4.75 -6.59
C ILE A 43 0.64 -5.88 -6.76
N LEU A 44 0.53 -6.95 -5.97
CA LEU A 44 1.48 -8.06 -6.05
C LEU A 44 1.43 -8.77 -7.41
N ASN A 45 0.23 -9.01 -7.94
CA ASN A 45 0.11 -9.60 -9.27
C ASN A 45 0.64 -8.68 -10.38
N TYR A 46 0.34 -7.38 -10.30
CA TYR A 46 0.85 -6.40 -11.26
C TYR A 46 2.38 -6.39 -11.32
N LEU A 47 3.02 -6.32 -10.16
CA LEU A 47 4.48 -6.28 -10.08
C LEU A 47 5.12 -7.61 -10.50
N LYS A 48 4.51 -8.72 -10.13
CA LYS A 48 5.01 -10.06 -10.46
C LYS A 48 4.92 -10.35 -11.94
N GLU A 49 3.78 -10.08 -12.57
CA GLU A 49 3.56 -10.30 -14.00
C GLU A 49 4.51 -9.48 -14.88
N ARG A 50 4.85 -8.28 -14.44
CA ARG A 50 5.74 -7.36 -15.18
C ARG A 50 7.20 -7.47 -14.77
N GLU A 51 7.52 -8.37 -13.84
CA GLU A 51 8.88 -8.56 -13.30
C GLU A 51 9.51 -7.25 -12.81
N ILE A 52 8.70 -6.38 -12.22
CA ILE A 52 9.18 -5.12 -11.66
C ILE A 52 9.96 -5.41 -10.37
N LYS A 53 11.20 -4.96 -10.33
CA LYS A 53 12.06 -5.13 -9.16
C LYS A 53 11.58 -4.21 -8.03
N ALA A 54 11.09 -4.81 -6.95
CA ALA A 54 10.48 -4.05 -5.84
C ALA A 54 10.53 -4.83 -4.52
N VAL A 55 10.28 -4.12 -3.44
CA VAL A 55 10.04 -4.70 -2.12
C VAL A 55 8.63 -4.30 -1.64
N PHE A 56 7.86 -5.29 -1.21
CA PHE A 56 6.53 -5.09 -0.65
C PHE A 56 6.59 -5.24 0.87
N VAL A 57 6.25 -4.19 1.58
CA VAL A 57 6.42 -4.08 3.03
C VAL A 57 5.08 -4.17 3.73
N VAL A 58 4.99 -5.08 4.69
CA VAL A 58 3.81 -5.27 5.55
C VAL A 58 4.16 -4.99 7.01
N ASP A 59 3.17 -4.87 7.85
CA ASP A 59 3.36 -4.48 9.25
C ASP A 59 3.67 -5.64 10.19
N THR A 60 3.37 -6.89 9.82
CA THR A 60 3.61 -8.07 10.66
C THR A 60 4.30 -9.21 9.90
N ILE A 61 5.08 -10.00 10.65
CA ILE A 61 5.76 -11.19 10.11
C ILE A 61 4.73 -12.23 9.64
N ASN A 62 3.64 -12.39 10.38
CA ASN A 62 2.59 -13.35 10.03
C ASN A 62 1.94 -13.01 8.70
N LEU A 63 1.69 -11.73 8.45
CA LEU A 63 1.13 -11.28 7.17
C LEU A 63 2.14 -11.49 6.03
N ALA A 64 3.43 -11.24 6.27
CA ALA A 64 4.47 -11.51 5.28
C ALA A 64 4.48 -13.00 4.88
N LYS A 65 4.43 -13.90 5.85
CA LYS A 65 4.37 -15.35 5.61
C LYS A 65 3.11 -15.76 4.84
N GLN A 66 1.97 -15.20 5.23
CA GLN A 66 0.69 -15.49 4.58
C GLN A 66 0.69 -15.07 3.11
N LEU A 67 1.12 -13.85 2.81
CA LEU A 67 1.19 -13.34 1.45
C LEU A 67 2.22 -14.09 0.61
N SER A 68 3.37 -14.43 1.21
CA SER A 68 4.39 -15.23 0.54
C SER A 68 3.83 -16.59 0.08
N ALA A 69 3.12 -17.29 0.95
CA ALA A 69 2.50 -18.57 0.61
C ALA A 69 1.39 -18.41 -0.43
N GLN A 70 0.56 -17.41 -0.29
CA GLN A 70 -0.58 -17.18 -1.18
C GLN A 70 -0.18 -16.81 -2.60
N TYR A 71 0.83 -15.96 -2.75
CA TYR A 71 1.26 -15.42 -4.05
C TYR A 71 2.54 -16.03 -4.58
N GLN A 72 3.15 -16.96 -3.85
CA GLN A 72 4.41 -17.58 -4.22
C GLN A 72 5.53 -16.54 -4.47
N ILE A 73 5.67 -15.63 -3.54
CA ILE A 73 6.69 -14.59 -3.52
C ILE A 73 7.58 -14.81 -2.30
N PRO A 74 8.92 -14.80 -2.44
CA PRO A 74 9.79 -14.97 -1.29
C PRO A 74 9.60 -13.85 -0.26
N TYR A 75 9.77 -14.18 1.02
CA TYR A 75 9.75 -13.19 2.09
C TYR A 75 11.06 -13.17 2.87
N TYR A 76 11.33 -12.03 3.49
CA TYR A 76 12.54 -11.81 4.27
C TYR A 76 12.17 -11.33 5.67
N THR A 77 12.70 -12.04 6.68
CA THR A 77 12.66 -11.61 8.09
C THR A 77 14.02 -11.90 8.73
N ALA A 78 14.20 -11.52 10.00
CA ALA A 78 15.44 -11.81 10.71
C ALA A 78 15.75 -13.32 10.78
N ASP A 79 14.69 -14.14 10.87
CA ASP A 79 14.81 -15.59 11.01
C ASP A 79 14.64 -16.36 9.69
N HIS A 80 14.31 -15.66 8.61
CA HIS A 80 14.05 -16.29 7.32
C HIS A 80 14.62 -15.44 6.19
N ARG A 81 15.66 -15.95 5.56
CA ARG A 81 16.37 -15.24 4.47
C ARG A 81 16.24 -16.04 3.19
N GLU A 82 15.26 -15.67 2.39
CA GLU A 82 15.10 -16.23 1.05
C GLU A 82 15.87 -15.43 0.00
N ASP A 83 15.87 -15.98 -1.20
CA ASP A 83 16.67 -15.53 -2.33
C ASP A 83 16.46 -14.06 -2.68
N PHE A 84 17.52 -13.27 -2.57
CA PHE A 84 17.56 -11.87 -2.98
C PHE A 84 17.48 -11.66 -4.50
N ASN A 85 17.61 -12.72 -5.30
CA ASN A 85 17.58 -12.62 -6.76
C ASN A 85 16.15 -12.50 -7.32
N SER A 86 15.13 -12.77 -6.51
CA SER A 86 13.75 -12.57 -6.92
C SER A 86 13.46 -11.10 -7.23
N SER A 87 12.68 -10.83 -8.28
CA SER A 87 12.28 -9.47 -8.63
C SER A 87 11.44 -8.83 -7.52
N LEU A 88 10.61 -9.61 -6.84
CA LEU A 88 9.73 -9.12 -5.78
C LEU A 88 10.01 -9.88 -4.48
N ILE A 89 10.10 -9.15 -3.37
CA ILE A 89 10.29 -9.70 -2.02
C ILE A 89 9.29 -9.04 -1.08
N ILE A 90 8.74 -9.83 -0.15
CA ILE A 90 7.88 -9.35 0.91
C ILE A 90 8.69 -9.26 2.20
N THR A 91 8.58 -8.17 2.94
CA THR A 91 9.28 -7.98 4.22
C THR A 91 8.49 -7.09 5.16
N ILE A 92 9.08 -6.78 6.30
CA ILE A 92 8.51 -5.87 7.31
C ILE A 92 9.30 -4.57 7.38
N GLN A 93 8.74 -3.57 8.05
CA GLN A 93 9.24 -2.19 7.99
C GLN A 93 10.72 -2.00 8.32
N HIS A 94 11.24 -2.67 9.34
CA HIS A 94 12.63 -2.45 9.72
C HIS A 94 13.67 -3.04 8.78
N HIS A 95 13.26 -3.79 7.78
CA HIS A 95 14.17 -4.29 6.75
C HIS A 95 14.21 -3.42 5.49
N ILE A 96 13.43 -2.33 5.45
CA ILE A 96 13.44 -1.37 4.33
C ILE A 96 14.86 -0.94 3.95
N PRO A 97 15.77 -0.59 4.91
CA PRO A 97 17.13 -0.20 4.56
C PRO A 97 17.96 -1.26 3.81
N LYS A 98 17.58 -2.51 3.89
CA LYS A 98 18.31 -3.61 3.23
C LYS A 98 18.01 -3.74 1.74
N PHE A 99 16.95 -3.09 1.26
CA PHE A 99 16.44 -3.29 -0.10
C PHE A 99 16.46 -2.04 -0.98
N GLU A 100 17.24 -1.02 -0.59
CA GLU A 100 17.34 0.25 -1.33
C GLU A 100 17.76 0.06 -2.79
N SER A 101 18.59 -0.95 -3.08
CA SER A 101 19.04 -1.25 -4.44
C SER A 101 17.90 -1.66 -5.38
N ARG A 102 16.74 -2.01 -4.85
CA ARG A 102 15.55 -2.32 -5.64
C ARG A 102 14.85 -1.08 -6.17
N GLU A 103 15.15 0.08 -5.62
CA GLU A 103 14.66 1.39 -6.03
C GLU A 103 13.16 1.62 -5.88
N THR A 104 12.35 0.58 -5.77
CA THR A 104 10.89 0.65 -5.62
C THR A 104 10.44 -0.04 -4.35
N VAL A 105 9.68 0.68 -3.52
CA VAL A 105 9.10 0.15 -2.28
C VAL A 105 7.60 0.44 -2.23
N ILE A 106 6.84 -0.58 -1.87
CA ILE A 106 5.40 -0.46 -1.60
C ILE A 106 5.20 -0.76 -0.12
N ILE A 107 4.60 0.16 0.61
CA ILE A 107 4.39 0.02 2.05
C ILE A 107 2.91 -0.06 2.33
N ASP A 108 2.48 -1.25 2.75
CA ASP A 108 1.10 -1.49 3.16
C ASP A 108 0.88 -1.01 4.60
N GLU A 109 -0.32 -0.56 4.90
CA GLU A 109 -0.67 0.03 6.20
C GLU A 109 0.31 1.14 6.60
N ALA A 110 0.60 2.06 5.67
CA ALA A 110 1.61 3.10 5.81
C ALA A 110 1.38 4.04 7.00
N HIS A 111 0.14 4.17 7.48
CA HIS A 111 -0.18 4.95 8.68
C HIS A 111 0.56 4.44 9.93
N THR A 112 0.95 3.18 9.96
CA THR A 112 1.70 2.60 11.09
C THR A 112 3.09 3.20 11.24
N LEU A 113 3.69 3.70 10.16
CA LEU A 113 4.97 4.42 10.23
C LEU A 113 4.85 5.66 11.11
N VAL A 114 3.75 6.41 10.97
CA VAL A 114 3.49 7.63 11.75
C VAL A 114 3.23 7.28 13.21
N THR A 115 2.44 6.26 13.48
CA THR A 115 2.11 5.85 14.84
C THR A 115 3.29 5.26 15.60
N GLN A 116 4.27 4.72 14.90
CA GLN A 116 5.45 4.10 15.51
C GLN A 116 6.61 5.07 15.76
N ILE A 117 6.54 6.29 15.27
CA ILE A 117 7.60 7.31 15.43
C ILE A 117 8.00 7.52 16.90
N GLY A 118 7.07 7.42 17.84
CA GLY A 118 7.35 7.55 19.26
C GLY A 118 7.86 6.29 19.97
N TRP A 119 7.87 5.14 19.31
CA TRP A 119 8.05 3.83 19.96
C TRP A 119 9.39 3.15 19.69
N LYS A 120 9.96 3.35 18.50
CA LYS A 120 11.14 2.60 18.02
C LYS A 120 12.40 3.44 17.83
N GLY A 121 12.38 4.71 18.18
CA GLY A 121 13.58 5.57 18.20
C GLY A 121 14.43 5.49 16.93
N SER A 122 15.67 5.03 17.08
CA SER A 122 16.65 4.97 16.00
C SER A 122 16.22 4.10 14.80
N THR A 123 15.43 3.05 15.01
CA THR A 123 14.99 2.17 13.92
C THR A 123 14.05 2.91 12.95
N ILE A 124 13.17 3.74 13.46
CA ILE A 124 12.28 4.55 12.61
C ILE A 124 13.07 5.60 11.85
N GLU A 125 14.04 6.24 12.48
CA GLU A 125 14.92 7.22 11.80
C GLU A 125 15.67 6.56 10.65
N GLU A 126 16.19 5.35 10.84
CA GLU A 126 16.86 4.58 9.79
C GLU A 126 15.94 4.28 8.62
N VAL A 127 14.69 3.85 8.91
CA VAL A 127 13.68 3.58 7.89
C VAL A 127 13.33 4.86 7.12
N MET A 128 13.09 5.96 7.82
CA MET A 128 12.73 7.23 7.19
C MET A 128 13.87 7.77 6.32
N THR A 129 15.12 7.68 6.79
CA THR A 129 16.29 8.06 6.01
C THR A 129 16.44 7.17 4.78
N SER A 130 16.24 5.87 4.93
CA SER A 130 16.31 4.92 3.83
C SER A 130 15.27 5.21 2.73
N LEU A 131 14.07 5.62 3.11
CA LEU A 131 13.02 5.94 2.14
C LEU A 131 13.43 7.07 1.19
N GLU A 132 14.31 7.97 1.60
CA GLU A 132 14.81 9.03 0.73
C GLU A 132 15.69 8.51 -0.42
N PHE A 133 16.26 7.31 -0.28
CA PHE A 133 17.06 6.67 -1.31
C PHE A 133 16.26 5.85 -2.32
N TYR A 134 14.99 5.59 -2.04
CA TYR A 134 14.12 4.92 -2.99
C TYR A 134 13.61 5.91 -4.03
N LYS A 135 13.68 5.53 -5.29
CA LYS A 135 13.21 6.35 -6.40
C LYS A 135 11.69 6.33 -6.53
N ARG A 136 11.07 5.22 -6.19
CA ARG A 136 9.62 5.01 -6.32
C ARG A 136 9.06 4.50 -5.01
N ILE A 137 8.10 5.23 -4.48
CA ILE A 137 7.45 4.88 -3.21
C ILE A 137 5.94 4.89 -3.40
N ILE A 138 5.28 3.80 -3.03
CA ILE A 138 3.84 3.71 -2.96
C ILE A 138 3.44 3.42 -1.52
N PHE A 139 2.77 4.37 -0.89
CA PHE A 139 2.15 4.16 0.41
C PHE A 139 0.70 3.76 0.22
N LEU A 140 0.28 2.70 0.90
CA LEU A 140 -1.10 2.22 0.91
C LEU A 140 -1.67 2.34 2.31
N SER A 141 -2.86 2.90 2.45
CA SER A 141 -3.53 2.94 3.74
C SER A 141 -5.05 3.04 3.58
N GLY A 142 -5.79 2.35 4.43
CA GLY A 142 -7.23 2.56 4.59
C GLY A 142 -7.58 3.62 5.63
N THR A 143 -6.57 4.15 6.34
CA THR A 143 -6.77 5.17 7.35
C THR A 143 -6.42 6.54 6.77
N PRO A 144 -7.30 7.55 6.84
CA PRO A 144 -7.00 8.88 6.36
C PRO A 144 -5.77 9.45 7.07
N VAL A 145 -4.89 10.06 6.29
CA VAL A 145 -3.71 10.77 6.80
C VAL A 145 -3.95 12.26 6.63
N THR A 146 -3.62 13.01 7.66
CA THR A 146 -3.73 14.47 7.61
C THR A 146 -2.54 15.07 6.87
N SER A 147 -2.75 16.20 6.20
CA SER A 147 -1.70 16.91 5.48
C SER A 147 -0.55 17.40 6.38
N ASP A 148 -0.75 17.32 7.69
CA ASP A 148 0.24 17.75 8.69
C ASP A 148 1.29 16.68 9.00
N ASP A 149 1.08 15.44 8.54
CA ASP A 149 2.06 14.37 8.72
C ASP A 149 3.27 14.60 7.81
N ASN A 150 4.41 14.95 8.42
CA ASN A 150 5.65 15.27 7.71
C ASN A 150 6.12 14.16 6.75
N VAL A 151 5.83 12.90 7.07
CA VAL A 151 6.20 11.73 6.27
C VAL A 151 5.59 11.76 4.87
N PHE A 152 4.38 12.30 4.74
CA PHE A 152 3.61 12.27 3.49
C PHE A 152 3.54 13.64 2.81
N LYS A 153 4.28 14.61 3.33
CA LYS A 153 4.28 15.97 2.79
C LYS A 153 4.83 16.00 1.37
N GLY A 154 4.09 16.66 0.49
CA GLY A 154 4.51 16.81 -0.90
C GLY A 154 4.21 15.62 -1.81
N MET A 155 3.54 14.58 -1.31
CA MET A 155 3.17 13.42 -2.11
C MET A 155 1.90 13.66 -2.91
N GLN A 156 1.83 13.03 -4.08
CA GLN A 156 0.59 12.91 -4.82
C GLN A 156 -0.34 11.94 -4.07
N VAL A 157 -1.59 12.32 -3.90
CA VAL A 157 -2.60 11.50 -3.22
C VAL A 157 -3.56 10.92 -4.24
N LEU A 158 -3.72 9.59 -4.21
CA LEU A 158 -4.74 8.88 -4.97
C LEU A 158 -5.80 8.37 -3.99
N LYS A 159 -7.05 8.81 -4.18
CA LYS A 159 -8.17 8.31 -3.37
C LYS A 159 -8.96 7.30 -4.19
N ALA A 160 -8.97 6.05 -3.75
CA ALA A 160 -9.79 5.01 -4.33
C ALA A 160 -10.97 4.72 -3.40
N ARG A 161 -12.18 4.78 -3.93
CA ARG A 161 -13.40 4.55 -3.16
C ARG A 161 -14.29 3.55 -3.87
N LYS A 162 -14.87 2.66 -3.08
CA LYS A 162 -15.88 1.74 -3.57
C LYS A 162 -17.15 2.51 -3.88
N GLU A 163 -17.74 2.28 -5.05
CA GLU A 163 -19.05 2.83 -5.39
C GLU A 163 -20.08 2.34 -4.37
N ILE A 164 -20.90 3.29 -3.88
CA ILE A 164 -22.02 2.94 -3.03
C ILE A 164 -23.16 2.55 -3.97
N PRO A 165 -23.63 1.28 -3.94
CA PRO A 165 -24.76 0.86 -4.77
C PRO A 165 -25.99 1.71 -4.42
N ASP A 166 -26.88 1.96 -5.40
CA ASP A 166 -28.17 2.59 -5.14
C ASP A 166 -28.89 1.76 -4.07
N LYS A 167 -29.35 2.42 -3.01
CA LYS A 167 -30.07 1.76 -1.91
C LYS A 167 -31.27 0.97 -2.39
N ARG A 168 -31.89 1.37 -3.51
CA ARG A 168 -33.02 0.66 -4.14
C ARG A 168 -32.59 -0.68 -4.74
N GLU A 169 -31.41 -0.76 -5.35
CA GLU A 169 -30.86 -1.99 -5.90
C GLU A 169 -30.54 -3.02 -4.81
N LEU A 170 -30.19 -2.56 -3.62
CA LEU A 170 -29.92 -3.42 -2.46
C LEU A 170 -31.17 -3.79 -1.66
N GLY A 171 -32.34 -3.27 -2.03
CA GLY A 171 -33.58 -3.50 -1.30
C GLY A 171 -33.71 -2.78 0.03
N PHE A 172 -32.85 -1.81 0.29
CA PHE A 172 -32.94 -0.99 1.50
C PHE A 172 -34.03 0.06 1.38
N VAL A 173 -34.88 0.14 2.42
CA VAL A 173 -35.89 1.19 2.54
C VAL A 173 -35.28 2.35 3.34
N PRO A 174 -35.37 3.59 2.84
CA PRO A 174 -34.91 4.76 3.61
C PRO A 174 -35.56 4.82 5.00
N TYR A 175 -34.81 5.23 5.99
CA TYR A 175 -35.28 5.31 7.38
C TYR A 175 -36.58 6.12 7.55
N LYS A 176 -36.75 7.18 6.75
CA LYS A 176 -37.94 7.99 6.75
C LYS A 176 -39.21 7.18 6.43
N ASP A 177 -39.10 6.23 5.50
CA ASP A 177 -40.23 5.41 5.09
C ASP A 177 -40.53 4.32 6.14
N LEU A 178 -39.51 3.84 6.83
CA LEU A 178 -39.69 2.91 7.95
C LEU A 178 -40.36 3.56 9.16
N ALA A 179 -40.07 4.82 9.43
CA ALA A 179 -40.65 5.56 10.54
C ALA A 179 -42.08 6.05 10.26
N GLY A 180 -42.45 6.21 9.00
CA GLY A 180 -43.75 6.64 8.56
C GLY A 180 -44.77 5.53 8.32
N GLY A 181 -44.31 4.28 8.50
CA GLY A 181 -45.14 3.10 8.27
C GLY A 181 -45.92 2.64 9.54
#